data_bea198df4504983fa3f21f01f2f40695
#
_entry.id   bea198df4504983fa3f21f01f2f40695
#
_cell.length_a   1.000
_cell.length_b   1.000
_cell.length_c   1.000
_cell.angle_alpha   90.00
_cell.angle_beta   90.00
_cell.angle_gamma   90.00
#
_symmetry.space_group_name_H-M   'P 1'
#
loop_
_entity.id
_entity.type
_entity.pdbx_description
1 polymer ?
#
loop_
_entity_poly.entity_id
_entity_poly.type
_entity_poly.pdbx_seq_one_letter_code
_entity_poly.pdbx_strand_id
1 'polypeptide(L)'
;MKKFLFLVSLLTSMPVLSKSPTDWQLGFQEPASPVMQNVFDLHNFVLIMMTAITIFVLILLIYVSIRFRKKANPTPSKRTHNALLETLWTAIPVVILIFMAVPSFKLLYEQDVIPEADMTIKVIGHQWYWEYQYPEHDDLSFESYLIPDEELKEGEPRLLTVDNRLVLPVNKNIHVLVTAGDVLHSFAMPSLGVKKDAIPGRLNETWMRIDRPGIYRGQCSEICGTGHGYMPVVIEALSEDEFAAWVNEAKNEFAALNNRTIALSK
;
A
#
# COMPACT_ATOMS: atom_id res chain seq x y z
N MET A 1 27.92 37.80 7.88
CA MET A 1 26.82 37.09 8.50
C MET A 1 25.41 37.28 7.88
N LYS A 2 25.21 38.24 6.95
CA LYS A 2 23.86 38.46 6.33
C LYS A 2 23.57 37.67 5.05
N LYS A 3 24.53 36.90 4.51
CA LYS A 3 24.32 36.06 3.29
C LYS A 3 23.95 34.60 3.58
N PHE A 4 23.97 34.17 4.83
CA PHE A 4 23.64 32.77 5.23
C PHE A 4 22.16 32.59 5.58
N LEU A 5 21.44 33.66 5.88
CA LEU A 5 19.99 33.60 6.21
C LEU A 5 19.09 33.54 4.96
N PHE A 6 19.59 33.83 3.76
CA PHE A 6 18.78 33.79 2.54
C PHE A 6 18.68 32.41 1.88
N LEU A 7 19.55 31.47 2.27
CA LEU A 7 19.56 30.10 1.73
C LEU A 7 18.64 29.13 2.48
N VAL A 8 18.22 29.48 3.70
CA VAL A 8 17.34 28.63 4.52
C VAL A 8 15.85 28.86 4.20
N SER A 9 15.50 29.99 3.62
CA SER A 9 14.11 30.36 3.29
C SER A 9 13.59 29.74 1.96
N LEU A 10 14.44 29.07 1.17
CA LEU A 10 14.01 28.43 -0.09
C LEU A 10 13.66 26.94 0.04
N LEU A 11 13.66 26.39 1.26
CA LEU A 11 13.41 24.97 1.50
C LEU A 11 12.01 24.66 2.05
N THR A 12 11.09 25.63 2.08
CA THR A 12 9.79 25.45 2.72
C THR A 12 8.58 25.74 1.85
N SER A 13 8.59 25.28 0.62
CA SER A 13 7.35 25.12 -0.14
C SER A 13 7.55 24.10 -1.26
N MET A 14 7.72 22.84 -0.90
CA MET A 14 7.44 21.82 -1.89
C MET A 14 5.92 21.67 -1.99
N PRO A 15 5.33 21.83 -3.18
CA PRO A 15 3.94 21.48 -3.38
C PRO A 15 3.77 20.00 -2.99
N VAL A 16 2.68 19.70 -2.30
CA VAL A 16 2.26 18.30 -2.03
C VAL A 16 1.89 17.69 -3.38
N LEU A 17 2.90 17.27 -4.13
CA LEU A 17 2.70 16.57 -5.38
C LEU A 17 2.31 15.12 -5.08
N SER A 18 1.29 14.68 -5.79
CA SER A 18 0.87 13.31 -6.03
C SER A 18 1.85 12.25 -5.50
N LYS A 19 1.39 11.42 -4.57
CA LYS A 19 2.19 10.32 -4.03
C LYS A 19 2.23 9.16 -5.02
N SER A 20 3.10 9.31 -5.99
CA SER A 20 3.45 8.29 -6.96
C SER A 20 4.75 7.60 -6.54
N PRO A 21 5.01 6.38 -7.03
CA PRO A 21 6.34 5.79 -6.93
C PRO A 21 7.40 6.76 -7.47
N THR A 22 8.55 6.81 -6.81
CA THR A 22 9.69 7.65 -7.22
C THR A 22 10.82 6.77 -7.75
N ASP A 23 11.61 7.28 -8.68
CA ASP A 23 12.76 6.57 -9.24
C ASP A 23 13.73 6.17 -8.14
N TRP A 24 14.23 4.93 -8.22
CA TRP A 24 15.19 4.36 -7.26
C TRP A 24 14.71 4.35 -5.80
N GLN A 25 13.42 4.40 -5.57
CA GLN A 25 12.83 4.40 -4.23
C GLN A 25 13.27 3.17 -3.42
N LEU A 26 13.91 3.43 -2.28
CA LEU A 26 14.20 2.44 -1.26
C LEU A 26 13.14 2.56 -0.16
N GLY A 27 12.44 1.46 0.11
CA GLY A 27 11.36 1.43 1.09
C GLY A 27 9.97 1.68 0.49
N PHE A 28 9.02 1.97 1.36
CA PHE A 28 7.63 2.19 0.98
C PHE A 28 7.36 3.61 0.47
N GLN A 29 6.21 3.79 -0.18
CA GLN A 29 5.65 5.11 -0.43
C GLN A 29 5.37 5.81 0.92
N GLU A 30 5.34 7.15 0.90
CA GLU A 30 5.04 7.91 2.10
C GLU A 30 3.65 7.55 2.65
N PRO A 31 3.54 7.21 3.95
CA PRO A 31 2.27 6.87 4.57
C PRO A 31 1.26 8.02 4.47
N ALA A 32 0.02 7.67 4.12
CA ALA A 32 -1.09 8.60 4.04
C ALA A 32 -2.32 8.13 4.84
N SER A 33 -2.13 7.11 5.66
CA SER A 33 -3.11 6.57 6.59
C SER A 33 -2.44 6.14 7.90
N PRO A 34 -3.18 6.06 9.02
CA PRO A 34 -2.67 5.54 10.29
C PRO A 34 -2.18 4.10 10.16
N VAL A 35 -2.90 3.27 9.40
CA VAL A 35 -2.53 1.86 9.15
C VAL A 35 -1.18 1.78 8.44
N MET A 36 -0.98 2.55 7.35
CA MET A 36 0.30 2.53 6.62
C MET A 36 1.44 3.09 7.47
N GLN A 37 1.19 4.07 8.36
CA GLN A 37 2.20 4.54 9.30
C GLN A 37 2.64 3.41 10.24
N ASN A 38 1.70 2.63 10.78
CA ASN A 38 2.01 1.48 11.64
C ASN A 38 2.74 0.35 10.88
N VAL A 39 2.39 0.12 9.60
CA VAL A 39 3.14 -0.79 8.71
C VAL A 39 4.58 -0.32 8.55
N PHE A 40 4.79 0.97 8.30
CA PHE A 40 6.11 1.58 8.12
C PHE A 40 6.96 1.47 9.40
N ASP A 41 6.37 1.71 10.55
CA ASP A 41 7.05 1.63 11.85
C ASP A 41 7.44 0.18 12.19
N LEU A 42 6.54 -0.77 11.96
CA LEU A 42 6.83 -2.21 12.12
C LEU A 42 7.94 -2.65 11.16
N HIS A 43 7.89 -2.22 9.89
CA HIS A 43 8.93 -2.52 8.92
C HIS A 43 10.30 -2.03 9.37
N ASN A 44 10.41 -0.79 9.83
CA ASN A 44 11.67 -0.21 10.30
C ASN A 44 12.20 -0.94 11.54
N PHE A 45 11.32 -1.29 12.48
CA PHE A 45 11.68 -2.10 13.64
C PHE A 45 12.26 -3.46 13.22
N VAL A 46 11.59 -4.18 12.32
CA VAL A 46 12.06 -5.47 11.80
C VAL A 46 13.37 -5.31 11.01
N LEU A 47 13.49 -4.27 10.18
CA LEU A 47 14.69 -4.00 9.39
C LEU A 47 15.92 -3.76 10.27
N ILE A 48 15.78 -2.98 11.35
CA ILE A 48 16.88 -2.74 12.30
C ILE A 48 17.29 -4.07 12.95
N MET A 49 16.34 -4.87 13.40
CA MET A 49 16.60 -6.18 14.02
C MET A 49 17.30 -7.14 13.04
N MET A 50 16.79 -7.26 11.82
CA MET A 50 17.38 -8.11 10.78
C MET A 50 18.80 -7.66 10.42
N THR A 51 19.02 -6.36 10.33
CA THR A 51 20.36 -5.79 10.06
C THR A 51 21.33 -6.12 11.18
N ALA A 52 20.92 -5.99 12.44
CA ALA A 52 21.74 -6.32 13.60
C ALA A 52 22.14 -7.82 13.62
N ILE A 53 21.17 -8.71 13.34
CA ILE A 53 21.42 -10.16 13.25
C ILE A 53 22.40 -10.46 12.10
N THR A 54 22.18 -9.86 10.93
CA THR A 54 23.02 -10.05 9.75
C THR A 54 24.48 -9.63 10.01
N ILE A 55 24.66 -8.45 10.62
CA ILE A 55 26.00 -7.95 10.99
C ILE A 55 26.64 -8.88 12.03
N PHE A 56 25.90 -9.32 13.03
CA PHE A 56 26.39 -10.25 14.04
C PHE A 56 26.89 -11.57 13.41
N VAL A 57 26.07 -12.18 12.57
CA VAL A 57 26.44 -13.42 11.87
C VAL A 57 27.65 -13.22 10.94
N LEU A 58 27.71 -12.08 10.21
CA LEU A 58 28.83 -11.73 9.35
C LEU A 58 30.15 -11.61 10.15
N ILE A 59 30.11 -10.94 11.31
CA ILE A 59 31.27 -10.84 12.21
C ILE A 59 31.73 -12.22 12.67
N LEU A 60 30.80 -13.10 13.05
CA LEU A 60 31.14 -14.47 13.44
C LEU A 60 31.79 -15.25 12.30
N LEU A 61 31.27 -15.15 11.08
CA LEU A 61 31.82 -15.82 9.90
C LEU A 61 33.23 -15.32 9.57
N ILE A 62 33.45 -14.01 9.62
CA ILE A 62 34.78 -13.40 9.43
C ILE A 62 35.75 -13.88 10.53
N TYR A 63 35.31 -13.83 11.79
CA TYR A 63 36.11 -14.28 12.92
C TYR A 63 36.52 -15.74 12.77
N VAL A 64 35.58 -16.65 12.47
CA VAL A 64 35.89 -18.09 12.30
C VAL A 64 36.83 -18.30 11.12
N SER A 65 36.58 -17.63 9.99
CA SER A 65 37.43 -17.75 8.78
C SER A 65 38.87 -17.30 9.02
N ILE A 66 39.10 -16.26 9.81
CA ILE A 66 40.40 -15.71 10.11
C ILE A 66 41.09 -16.52 11.23
N ARG A 67 40.38 -16.75 12.35
CA ARG A 67 40.94 -17.32 13.58
C ARG A 67 41.25 -18.81 13.45
N PHE A 68 40.38 -19.55 12.75
CA PHE A 68 40.47 -21.00 12.64
C PHE A 68 41.02 -21.51 11.27
N ARG A 69 41.60 -20.62 10.46
CA ARG A 69 42.27 -21.02 9.20
C ARG A 69 43.43 -21.97 9.50
N LYS A 70 43.77 -22.87 8.60
CA LYS A 70 44.79 -23.90 8.74
C LYS A 70 46.15 -23.36 9.26
N LYS A 71 46.58 -22.17 8.81
CA LYS A 71 47.83 -21.55 9.26
C LYS A 71 47.77 -21.04 10.71
N ALA A 72 46.60 -20.59 11.19
CA ALA A 72 46.41 -20.02 12.52
C ALA A 72 45.99 -21.07 13.57
N ASN A 73 45.45 -22.20 13.13
CA ASN A 73 44.96 -23.28 13.98
C ASN A 73 45.35 -24.65 13.39
N PRO A 74 46.63 -25.02 13.45
CA PRO A 74 47.13 -26.26 12.84
C PRO A 74 46.57 -27.51 13.53
N THR A 75 46.21 -27.44 14.83
CA THR A 75 45.64 -28.55 15.59
C THR A 75 44.25 -28.17 16.09
N PRO A 76 43.19 -28.54 15.35
CA PRO A 76 41.84 -28.19 15.73
C PRO A 76 41.35 -28.93 17.01
N SER A 77 40.50 -28.29 17.76
CA SER A 77 39.85 -28.91 18.93
C SER A 77 38.96 -30.07 18.51
N LYS A 78 38.89 -31.10 19.33
CA LYS A 78 37.97 -32.25 19.15
C LYS A 78 36.63 -32.07 19.88
N ARG A 79 36.38 -30.93 20.52
CA ARG A 79 35.11 -30.66 21.19
C ARG A 79 34.01 -30.46 20.12
N THR A 80 32.95 -31.25 20.16
CA THR A 80 31.88 -31.29 19.17
C THR A 80 30.56 -30.71 19.66
N HIS A 81 30.41 -30.51 20.99
CA HIS A 81 29.17 -30.00 21.56
C HIS A 81 29.40 -29.09 22.77
N ASN A 82 28.44 -28.22 23.06
CA ASN A 82 28.42 -27.37 24.23
C ASN A 82 26.96 -27.03 24.58
N ALA A 83 26.40 -27.71 25.60
CA ALA A 83 25.00 -27.61 25.97
C ALA A 83 24.52 -26.17 26.25
N LEU A 84 25.35 -25.35 26.90
CA LEU A 84 25.00 -23.95 27.15
C LEU A 84 24.86 -23.16 25.84
N LEU A 85 25.80 -23.32 24.91
CA LEU A 85 25.76 -22.62 23.63
C LEU A 85 24.56 -23.07 22.81
N GLU A 86 24.26 -24.37 22.80
CA GLU A 86 23.10 -24.97 22.12
C GLU A 86 21.78 -24.44 22.68
N THR A 87 21.68 -24.35 24.00
CA THR A 87 20.52 -23.73 24.66
C THR A 87 20.36 -22.27 24.28
N LEU A 88 21.47 -21.49 24.25
CA LEU A 88 21.42 -20.06 23.90
C LEU A 88 21.04 -19.83 22.46
N TRP A 89 21.60 -20.60 21.50
CA TRP A 89 21.27 -20.38 20.09
C TRP A 89 19.85 -20.85 19.72
N THR A 90 19.20 -21.65 20.57
CA THR A 90 17.78 -22.02 20.46
C THR A 90 16.90 -20.98 21.14
N ALA A 91 17.22 -20.60 22.37
CA ALA A 91 16.38 -19.71 23.17
C ALA A 91 16.36 -18.25 22.65
N ILE A 92 17.52 -17.71 22.21
CA ILE A 92 17.61 -16.32 21.73
C ILE A 92 16.71 -16.08 20.52
N PRO A 93 16.73 -16.88 19.43
CA PRO A 93 15.79 -16.72 18.31
C PRO A 93 14.32 -16.80 18.71
N VAL A 94 13.96 -17.71 19.64
CA VAL A 94 12.59 -17.80 20.15
C VAL A 94 12.16 -16.52 20.84
N VAL A 95 13.02 -15.94 21.68
CA VAL A 95 12.76 -14.67 22.36
C VAL A 95 12.62 -13.53 21.33
N ILE A 96 13.48 -13.47 20.32
CA ILE A 96 13.38 -12.49 19.22
C ILE A 96 12.03 -12.61 18.51
N LEU A 97 11.59 -13.82 18.17
CA LEU A 97 10.30 -14.04 17.52
C LEU A 97 9.12 -13.58 18.38
N ILE A 98 9.18 -13.82 19.71
CA ILE A 98 8.14 -13.33 20.64
C ILE A 98 8.09 -11.79 20.63
N PHE A 99 9.23 -11.11 20.66
CA PHE A 99 9.28 -9.64 20.57
C PHE A 99 8.70 -9.11 19.26
N MET A 100 8.91 -9.81 18.16
CA MET A 100 8.32 -9.44 16.87
C MET A 100 6.82 -9.72 16.79
N ALA A 101 6.36 -10.79 17.41
CA ALA A 101 4.97 -11.22 17.34
C ALA A 101 4.01 -10.18 17.94
N VAL A 102 4.37 -9.55 19.06
CA VAL A 102 3.49 -8.60 19.76
C VAL A 102 3.06 -7.43 18.86
N PRO A 103 3.96 -6.61 18.30
CA PRO A 103 3.57 -5.51 17.42
C PRO A 103 2.96 -6.00 16.10
N SER A 104 3.41 -7.17 15.60
CA SER A 104 2.87 -7.77 14.37
C SER A 104 1.40 -8.15 14.52
N PHE A 105 1.03 -8.85 15.59
CA PHE A 105 -0.37 -9.20 15.83
C PHE A 105 -1.24 -7.98 16.09
N LYS A 106 -0.71 -6.96 16.81
CA LYS A 106 -1.45 -5.71 17.00
C LYS A 106 -1.81 -5.06 15.67
N LEU A 107 -0.86 -4.96 14.74
CA LEU A 107 -1.09 -4.41 13.41
C LEU A 107 -2.05 -5.27 12.59
N LEU A 108 -1.93 -6.60 12.66
CA LEU A 108 -2.83 -7.52 11.98
C LEU A 108 -4.29 -7.29 12.41
N TYR A 109 -4.54 -7.21 13.71
CA TYR A 109 -5.89 -6.94 14.23
C TYR A 109 -6.40 -5.55 13.84
N GLU A 110 -5.53 -4.54 13.83
CA GLU A 110 -5.89 -3.18 13.38
C GLU A 110 -6.33 -3.15 11.91
N GLN A 111 -5.71 -3.95 11.05
CA GLN A 111 -6.08 -4.04 9.63
C GLN A 111 -7.34 -4.86 9.38
N ASP A 112 -7.61 -5.88 10.22
CA ASP A 112 -8.70 -6.82 10.01
C ASP A 112 -10.01 -6.39 10.68
N VAL A 113 -9.94 -5.66 11.80
CA VAL A 113 -11.12 -5.16 12.52
C VAL A 113 -11.58 -3.84 11.93
N ILE A 114 -12.72 -3.86 11.25
CA ILE A 114 -13.32 -2.68 10.64
C ILE A 114 -13.88 -1.78 11.76
N PRO A 115 -13.43 -0.51 11.87
CA PRO A 115 -13.96 0.45 12.83
C PRO A 115 -15.39 0.86 12.42
N GLU A 116 -16.08 1.62 13.27
CA GLU A 116 -17.34 2.26 12.88
C GLU A 116 -17.10 3.10 11.62
N ALA A 117 -17.81 2.77 10.55
CA ALA A 117 -17.59 3.35 9.23
C ALA A 117 -18.45 4.61 9.05
N ASP A 118 -17.87 5.65 8.48
CA ASP A 118 -18.60 6.88 8.11
C ASP A 118 -19.28 6.72 6.75
N MET A 119 -18.73 5.86 5.87
CA MET A 119 -19.32 5.52 4.57
C MET A 119 -18.81 4.15 4.09
N THR A 120 -19.53 3.58 3.12
CA THR A 120 -19.17 2.33 2.45
C THR A 120 -18.94 2.56 0.97
N ILE A 121 -17.93 1.91 0.40
CA ILE A 121 -17.76 1.78 -1.05
C ILE A 121 -17.68 0.32 -1.42
N LYS A 122 -18.09 0.00 -2.64
CA LYS A 122 -17.87 -1.32 -3.21
C LYS A 122 -16.96 -1.22 -4.44
N VAL A 123 -15.95 -2.06 -4.48
CA VAL A 123 -14.94 -2.14 -5.53
C VAL A 123 -15.08 -3.49 -6.22
N ILE A 124 -15.25 -3.48 -7.53
CA ILE A 124 -15.43 -4.69 -8.34
C ILE A 124 -14.33 -4.72 -9.39
N GLY A 125 -13.51 -5.78 -9.38
CA GLY A 125 -12.48 -6.01 -10.40
C GLY A 125 -13.05 -6.69 -11.63
N HIS A 126 -12.64 -6.20 -12.80
CA HIS A 126 -12.95 -6.78 -14.09
C HIS A 126 -11.69 -6.86 -14.97
N GLN A 127 -11.72 -7.62 -16.04
CA GLN A 127 -10.64 -7.71 -17.03
C GLN A 127 -10.83 -6.61 -18.11
N TRP A 128 -10.08 -5.49 -18.11
CA TRP A 128 -9.09 -5.03 -17.14
C TRP A 128 -9.41 -3.60 -16.76
N TYR A 129 -10.30 -3.42 -15.79
CA TYR A 129 -10.76 -2.14 -15.26
C TYR A 129 -11.33 -2.34 -13.86
N TRP A 130 -11.61 -1.26 -13.17
CA TRP A 130 -12.29 -1.27 -11.87
C TRP A 130 -13.66 -0.63 -11.99
N GLU A 131 -14.67 -1.19 -11.33
CA GLU A 131 -15.96 -0.57 -11.10
C GLU A 131 -16.06 -0.14 -9.64
N TYR A 132 -16.52 1.10 -9.42
CA TYR A 132 -16.74 1.68 -8.10
C TYR A 132 -18.20 1.98 -7.88
N GLN A 133 -18.73 1.57 -6.72
CA GLN A 133 -20.12 1.80 -6.32
C GLN A 133 -20.13 2.50 -4.96
N TYR A 134 -21.06 3.47 -4.79
CA TYR A 134 -21.30 4.26 -3.58
C TYR A 134 -22.73 4.05 -3.09
N PRO A 135 -22.99 3.02 -2.26
CA PRO A 135 -24.35 2.63 -1.86
C PRO A 135 -25.15 3.74 -1.16
N GLU A 136 -24.48 4.57 -0.32
CA GLU A 136 -25.16 5.67 0.38
C GLU A 136 -25.45 6.89 -0.51
N HIS A 137 -25.05 6.88 -1.79
CA HIS A 137 -25.22 8.00 -2.71
C HIS A 137 -26.08 7.63 -3.93
N ASP A 138 -27.25 7.02 -3.68
CA ASP A 138 -28.21 6.59 -4.71
C ASP A 138 -27.62 5.53 -5.66
N ASP A 139 -26.80 4.62 -5.12
CA ASP A 139 -26.10 3.58 -5.87
C ASP A 139 -25.28 4.14 -7.04
N LEU A 140 -24.72 5.36 -6.87
CA LEU A 140 -23.80 5.94 -7.86
C LEU A 140 -22.71 4.92 -8.21
N SER A 141 -22.61 4.60 -9.49
CA SER A 141 -21.64 3.61 -10.01
C SER A 141 -21.01 4.10 -11.30
N PHE A 142 -19.70 3.82 -11.45
CA PHE A 142 -18.95 4.11 -12.67
C PHE A 142 -17.75 3.19 -12.81
N GLU A 143 -17.24 3.10 -14.02
CA GLU A 143 -16.07 2.34 -14.40
C GLU A 143 -14.84 3.24 -14.50
N SER A 144 -13.66 2.66 -14.28
CA SER A 144 -12.37 3.33 -14.26
C SER A 144 -11.38 2.57 -15.13
N TYR A 145 -11.03 3.14 -16.26
CA TYR A 145 -10.10 2.58 -17.25
C TYR A 145 -8.77 3.30 -17.25
N LEU A 146 -7.71 2.58 -17.59
CA LEU A 146 -6.39 3.16 -17.86
C LEU A 146 -6.47 4.12 -19.06
N ILE A 147 -5.89 5.30 -18.92
CA ILE A 147 -5.64 6.20 -20.05
C ILE A 147 -4.46 5.68 -20.89
N PRO A 148 -4.61 5.47 -22.20
CA PRO A 148 -3.52 5.08 -23.10
C PRO A 148 -2.38 6.10 -23.11
N ASP A 149 -1.16 5.62 -23.40
CA ASP A 149 0.06 6.45 -23.36
C ASP A 149 -0.03 7.68 -24.29
N GLU A 150 -0.76 7.57 -25.41
CA GLU A 150 -0.94 8.62 -26.41
C GLU A 150 -1.88 9.75 -25.96
N GLU A 151 -2.72 9.49 -24.95
CA GLU A 151 -3.71 10.41 -24.39
C GLU A 151 -3.27 11.06 -23.08
N LEU A 152 -2.11 10.65 -22.54
CA LEU A 152 -1.58 11.19 -21.29
C LEU A 152 -1.21 12.67 -21.44
N LYS A 153 -1.58 13.46 -20.44
CA LYS A 153 -1.17 14.87 -20.32
C LYS A 153 0.21 14.99 -19.66
N GLU A 154 0.83 16.14 -19.86
CA GLU A 154 2.12 16.43 -19.22
C GLU A 154 2.03 16.30 -17.68
N GLY A 155 2.92 15.49 -17.09
CA GLY A 155 2.96 15.22 -15.65
C GLY A 155 2.08 14.06 -15.18
N GLU A 156 1.29 13.45 -16.05
CA GLU A 156 0.53 12.23 -15.73
C GLU A 156 1.42 10.99 -15.86
N PRO A 157 1.52 10.17 -14.79
CA PRO A 157 2.38 9.00 -14.83
C PRO A 157 1.77 7.88 -15.69
N ARG A 158 2.60 7.34 -16.56
CA ARG A 158 2.29 6.17 -17.38
C ARG A 158 1.85 4.98 -16.53
N LEU A 159 0.85 4.23 -16.96
CA LEU A 159 0.27 3.05 -16.28
C LEU A 159 -0.36 3.33 -14.90
N LEU A 160 -0.46 4.58 -14.50
CA LEU A 160 -0.99 5.02 -13.21
C LEU A 160 -1.98 6.18 -13.34
N THR A 161 -2.56 6.38 -14.52
CA THR A 161 -3.56 7.42 -14.79
C THR A 161 -4.81 6.77 -15.36
N VAL A 162 -5.98 7.18 -14.86
CA VAL A 162 -7.29 6.66 -15.25
C VAL A 162 -8.21 7.80 -15.71
N ASP A 163 -9.24 7.44 -16.49
CA ASP A 163 -10.31 8.34 -16.91
C ASP A 163 -11.18 8.81 -15.72
N ASN A 164 -11.62 7.88 -14.88
CA ASN A 164 -12.45 8.15 -13.71
C ASN A 164 -11.74 7.71 -12.43
N ARG A 165 -11.48 8.64 -11.51
CA ARG A 165 -10.83 8.36 -10.23
C ARG A 165 -11.86 7.92 -9.19
N LEU A 166 -11.46 7.04 -8.27
CA LEU A 166 -12.20 6.78 -7.05
C LEU A 166 -12.06 8.01 -6.12
N VAL A 167 -13.13 8.77 -5.93
CA VAL A 167 -13.10 10.00 -5.13
C VAL A 167 -13.58 9.71 -3.72
N LEU A 168 -12.81 10.11 -2.70
CA LEU A 168 -13.10 9.79 -1.30
C LEU A 168 -12.85 11.00 -0.39
N PRO A 169 -13.62 11.17 0.70
CA PRO A 169 -13.36 12.21 1.68
C PRO A 169 -12.19 11.87 2.58
N VAL A 170 -11.40 12.88 2.98
CA VAL A 170 -10.36 12.71 4.00
C VAL A 170 -10.94 12.58 5.41
N ASN A 171 -10.16 12.02 6.33
CA ASN A 171 -10.45 11.90 7.77
C ASN A 171 -11.75 11.11 8.11
N LYS A 172 -12.26 10.30 7.18
CA LYS A 172 -13.39 9.40 7.38
C LYS A 172 -12.91 7.93 7.37
N ASN A 173 -13.54 7.10 8.20
CA ASN A 173 -13.36 5.66 8.14
C ASN A 173 -14.22 5.11 7.01
N ILE A 174 -13.60 4.58 5.99
CA ILE A 174 -14.29 4.09 4.80
C ILE A 174 -14.27 2.56 4.83
N HIS A 175 -15.46 1.95 4.90
CA HIS A 175 -15.61 0.51 4.72
C HIS A 175 -15.53 0.17 3.23
N VAL A 176 -14.67 -0.77 2.88
CA VAL A 176 -14.41 -1.15 1.49
C VAL A 176 -14.79 -2.60 1.27
N LEU A 177 -15.83 -2.80 0.50
CA LEU A 177 -16.29 -4.10 0.02
C LEU A 177 -15.58 -4.42 -1.29
N VAL A 178 -14.91 -5.56 -1.38
CA VAL A 178 -14.08 -5.91 -2.55
C VAL A 178 -14.50 -7.26 -3.12
N THR A 179 -14.83 -7.29 -4.41
CA THR A 179 -15.19 -8.50 -5.15
C THR A 179 -14.71 -8.41 -6.61
N ALA A 180 -14.94 -9.45 -7.39
CA ALA A 180 -14.67 -9.45 -8.83
C ALA A 180 -15.85 -10.03 -9.63
N GLY A 181 -16.01 -9.56 -10.86
CA GLY A 181 -17.03 -10.03 -11.78
C GLY A 181 -16.63 -11.25 -12.62
N ASP A 182 -15.32 -11.50 -12.79
CA ASP A 182 -14.79 -12.47 -13.74
C ASP A 182 -13.69 -13.38 -13.15
N VAL A 183 -12.49 -12.88 -12.96
CA VAL A 183 -11.33 -13.63 -12.42
C VAL A 183 -10.84 -13.01 -11.10
N LEU A 184 -9.78 -13.58 -10.53
CA LEU A 184 -9.13 -13.00 -9.36
C LEU A 184 -8.42 -11.69 -9.72
N HIS A 185 -8.61 -10.66 -8.90
CA HIS A 185 -7.87 -9.42 -8.89
C HIS A 185 -7.47 -9.09 -7.45
N SER A 186 -6.70 -8.04 -7.23
CA SER A 186 -6.42 -7.54 -5.87
C SER A 186 -6.37 -6.01 -5.88
N PHE A 187 -7.26 -5.40 -5.12
CA PHE A 187 -7.31 -3.96 -4.91
C PHE A 187 -6.20 -3.55 -3.97
N ALA A 188 -5.22 -2.79 -4.47
CA ALA A 188 -4.07 -2.38 -3.68
C ALA A 188 -3.78 -0.89 -3.78
N MET A 189 -3.60 -0.26 -2.60
CA MET A 189 -3.21 1.13 -2.44
C MET A 189 -2.05 1.23 -1.44
N PRO A 190 -0.79 1.20 -1.92
CA PRO A 190 0.39 1.10 -1.06
C PRO A 190 0.51 2.21 -0.04
N SER A 191 0.24 3.47 -0.41
CA SER A 191 0.34 4.62 0.50
C SER A 191 -0.70 4.61 1.63
N LEU A 192 -1.78 3.82 1.50
CA LEU A 192 -2.82 3.66 2.51
C LEU A 192 -2.68 2.35 3.30
N GLY A 193 -1.75 1.47 2.92
CA GLY A 193 -1.57 0.17 3.56
C GLY A 193 -2.70 -0.83 3.25
N VAL A 194 -3.41 -0.63 2.16
CA VAL A 194 -4.52 -1.49 1.74
C VAL A 194 -4.07 -2.45 0.64
N LYS A 195 -4.36 -3.72 0.83
CA LYS A 195 -4.31 -4.76 -0.20
C LYS A 195 -5.36 -5.81 0.14
N LYS A 196 -6.37 -5.97 -0.71
CA LYS A 196 -7.44 -6.94 -0.51
C LYS A 196 -7.81 -7.61 -1.83
N ASP A 197 -7.83 -8.93 -1.83
CA ASP A 197 -8.16 -9.70 -3.00
C ASP A 197 -9.63 -9.55 -3.39
N ALA A 198 -9.87 -9.36 -4.68
CA ALA A 198 -11.16 -9.33 -5.32
C ALA A 198 -11.44 -10.71 -5.91
N ILE A 199 -12.31 -11.48 -5.26
CA ILE A 199 -12.57 -12.89 -5.57
C ILE A 199 -13.99 -13.03 -6.13
N PRO A 200 -14.18 -13.62 -7.32
CA PRO A 200 -15.52 -13.89 -7.87
C PRO A 200 -16.38 -14.71 -6.92
N GLY A 201 -17.61 -14.28 -6.68
CA GLY A 201 -18.56 -14.95 -5.78
C GLY A 201 -18.28 -14.81 -4.29
N ARG A 202 -17.26 -14.04 -3.91
CA ARG A 202 -16.94 -13.71 -2.52
C ARG A 202 -16.89 -12.19 -2.34
N LEU A 203 -17.50 -11.69 -1.27
CA LEU A 203 -17.39 -10.31 -0.85
C LEU A 203 -16.37 -10.22 0.28
N ASN A 204 -15.17 -9.73 -0.01
CA ASN A 204 -14.14 -9.45 0.96
C ASN A 204 -14.33 -8.04 1.52
N GLU A 205 -13.85 -7.82 2.74
CA GLU A 205 -14.00 -6.56 3.45
C GLU A 205 -12.66 -6.05 3.94
N THR A 206 -12.49 -4.75 3.91
CA THR A 206 -11.37 -4.02 4.52
C THR A 206 -11.82 -2.60 4.85
N TRP A 207 -10.95 -1.81 5.42
CA TRP A 207 -11.22 -0.41 5.66
C TRP A 207 -10.00 0.45 5.32
N MET A 208 -10.25 1.73 5.10
CA MET A 208 -9.20 2.73 4.95
C MET A 208 -9.61 4.07 5.54
N ARG A 209 -8.61 4.86 5.90
CA ARG A 209 -8.75 6.27 6.24
C ARG A 209 -7.64 7.03 5.55
N ILE A 210 -7.96 8.16 4.94
CA ILE A 210 -7.01 9.00 4.23
C ILE A 210 -6.83 10.28 5.04
N ASP A 211 -5.60 10.57 5.49
CA ASP A 211 -5.34 11.67 6.42
C ASP A 211 -5.16 13.03 5.71
N ARG A 212 -4.92 13.04 4.41
CA ARG A 212 -4.57 14.26 3.66
C ARG A 212 -5.19 14.25 2.26
N PRO A 213 -5.69 15.42 1.76
CA PRO A 213 -6.10 15.54 0.37
C PRO A 213 -4.95 15.26 -0.59
N GLY A 214 -5.28 14.74 -1.78
CA GLY A 214 -4.30 14.45 -2.82
C GLY A 214 -4.68 13.25 -3.69
N ILE A 215 -3.80 12.92 -4.63
CA ILE A 215 -3.97 11.81 -5.55
C ILE A 215 -3.06 10.65 -5.13
N TYR A 216 -3.63 9.49 -4.90
CA TYR A 216 -2.97 8.26 -4.49
C TYR A 216 -3.09 7.21 -5.58
N ARG A 217 -2.02 6.43 -5.80
CA ARG A 217 -1.92 5.50 -6.90
C ARG A 217 -1.53 4.11 -6.44
N GLY A 218 -2.24 3.13 -6.98
CA GLY A 218 -1.98 1.71 -6.78
C GLY A 218 -2.23 0.94 -8.07
N GLN A 219 -2.15 -0.37 -7.99
CA GLN A 219 -2.35 -1.26 -9.13
C GLN A 219 -3.01 -2.56 -8.69
N CYS A 220 -3.60 -3.29 -9.66
CA CYS A 220 -3.99 -4.67 -9.43
C CYS A 220 -2.78 -5.49 -8.93
N SER A 221 -2.97 -6.26 -7.86
CA SER A 221 -1.90 -7.01 -7.17
C SER A 221 -2.10 -8.52 -7.17
N GLU A 222 -3.06 -9.05 -7.95
CA GLU A 222 -3.23 -10.49 -8.21
C GLU A 222 -3.29 -10.72 -9.72
N ILE A 223 -2.55 -11.70 -10.23
CA ILE A 223 -2.44 -11.96 -11.67
C ILE A 223 -3.80 -12.29 -12.28
N CYS A 224 -4.29 -11.46 -13.18
CA CYS A 224 -5.63 -11.52 -13.74
C CYS A 224 -5.65 -11.67 -15.28
N GLY A 225 -4.52 -11.93 -15.90
CA GLY A 225 -4.39 -12.14 -17.34
C GLY A 225 -3.50 -11.11 -18.03
N THR A 226 -3.67 -10.95 -19.35
CA THR A 226 -2.77 -10.14 -20.21
C THR A 226 -2.73 -8.66 -19.82
N GLY A 227 -3.86 -8.10 -19.38
CA GLY A 227 -3.99 -6.69 -18.96
C GLY A 227 -3.72 -6.44 -17.48
N HIS A 228 -3.13 -7.39 -16.74
CA HIS A 228 -2.89 -7.25 -15.30
C HIS A 228 -2.15 -5.96 -14.92
N GLY A 229 -1.16 -5.54 -15.67
CA GLY A 229 -0.41 -4.29 -15.44
C GLY A 229 -1.11 -3.03 -15.97
N TYR A 230 -2.30 -3.16 -16.55
CA TYR A 230 -3.02 -2.09 -17.23
C TYR A 230 -4.37 -1.75 -16.59
N MET A 231 -4.53 -2.04 -15.31
CA MET A 231 -5.71 -1.69 -14.50
C MET A 231 -5.29 -1.06 -13.16
N PRO A 232 -4.83 0.19 -13.20
CA PRO A 232 -4.41 0.89 -12.00
C PRO A 232 -5.59 1.28 -11.13
N VAL A 233 -5.29 1.57 -9.86
CA VAL A 233 -6.21 2.19 -8.90
C VAL A 233 -5.75 3.61 -8.66
N VAL A 234 -6.62 4.60 -8.88
CA VAL A 234 -6.33 5.99 -8.58
C VAL A 234 -7.40 6.55 -7.65
N ILE A 235 -6.98 6.96 -6.46
CA ILE A 235 -7.85 7.60 -5.47
C ILE A 235 -7.56 9.10 -5.46
N GLU A 236 -8.62 9.90 -5.56
CA GLU A 236 -8.58 11.33 -5.31
C GLU A 236 -9.24 11.62 -3.96
N ALA A 237 -8.44 12.05 -2.99
CA ALA A 237 -8.92 12.37 -1.66
C ALA A 237 -9.20 13.87 -1.55
N LEU A 238 -10.43 14.21 -1.19
CA LEU A 238 -10.95 15.58 -1.11
C LEU A 238 -11.35 15.94 0.32
N SER A 239 -11.50 17.23 0.59
CA SER A 239 -12.20 17.69 1.79
C SER A 239 -13.67 17.25 1.76
N GLU A 240 -14.34 17.25 2.91
CA GLU A 240 -15.74 16.82 3.01
C GLU A 240 -16.67 17.66 2.13
N ASP A 241 -16.45 18.98 2.08
CA ASP A 241 -17.26 19.90 1.25
C ASP A 241 -17.03 19.66 -0.25
N GLU A 242 -15.78 19.48 -0.66
CA GLU A 242 -15.43 19.18 -2.05
C GLU A 242 -15.96 17.80 -2.48
N PHE A 243 -15.91 16.80 -1.60
CA PHE A 243 -16.48 15.48 -1.85
C PHE A 243 -18.00 15.57 -2.04
N ALA A 244 -18.71 16.31 -1.18
CA ALA A 244 -20.15 16.50 -1.32
C ALA A 244 -20.54 17.21 -2.64
N ALA A 245 -19.74 18.19 -3.08
CA ALA A 245 -19.91 18.85 -4.38
C ALA A 245 -19.70 17.88 -5.53
N TRP A 246 -18.61 17.11 -5.49
CA TRP A 246 -18.32 16.09 -6.48
C TRP A 246 -19.43 15.02 -6.59
N VAL A 247 -19.98 14.53 -5.48
CA VAL A 247 -21.09 13.55 -5.51
C VAL A 247 -22.28 14.08 -6.29
N ASN A 248 -22.64 15.37 -6.10
CA ASN A 248 -23.76 15.99 -6.82
C ASN A 248 -23.49 16.12 -8.32
N GLU A 249 -22.26 16.41 -8.73
CA GLU A 249 -21.84 16.48 -10.13
C GLU A 249 -21.82 15.10 -10.77
N ALA A 250 -21.19 14.12 -10.11
CA ALA A 250 -21.04 12.74 -10.56
C ALA A 250 -22.39 12.04 -10.77
N LYS A 251 -23.38 12.26 -9.91
CA LYS A 251 -24.73 11.74 -10.09
C LYS A 251 -25.34 12.20 -11.42
N ASN A 252 -25.15 13.46 -11.80
CA ASN A 252 -25.66 13.98 -13.08
C ASN A 252 -24.90 13.43 -14.28
N GLU A 253 -23.58 13.35 -14.19
CA GLU A 253 -22.70 12.88 -15.25
C GLU A 253 -22.92 11.40 -15.56
N PHE A 254 -22.80 10.53 -14.56
CA PHE A 254 -22.90 9.08 -14.75
C PHE A 254 -24.34 8.60 -14.99
N ALA A 255 -25.36 9.27 -14.47
CA ALA A 255 -26.75 8.99 -14.82
C ALA A 255 -27.03 9.31 -16.31
N ALA A 256 -26.44 10.36 -16.87
CA ALA A 256 -26.57 10.69 -18.28
C ALA A 256 -25.89 9.66 -19.19
N LEU A 257 -24.73 9.11 -18.77
CA LEU A 257 -24.02 8.05 -19.49
C LEU A 257 -24.84 6.74 -19.50
N ASN A 258 -25.35 6.30 -18.36
CA ASN A 258 -26.18 5.10 -18.26
C ASN A 258 -27.43 5.19 -19.16
N ASN A 259 -28.09 6.34 -19.19
CA ASN A 259 -29.27 6.55 -20.06
C ASN A 259 -28.89 6.51 -21.55
N ARG A 260 -27.72 6.99 -21.98
CA ARG A 260 -27.25 6.90 -23.37
C ARG A 260 -26.95 5.46 -23.76
N THR A 261 -26.31 4.67 -22.90
CA THR A 261 -25.98 3.27 -23.16
C THR A 261 -27.26 2.43 -23.34
N ILE A 262 -28.26 2.64 -22.49
CA ILE A 262 -29.60 1.96 -22.64
C ILE A 262 -30.31 2.38 -23.91
N ALA A 263 -30.19 3.63 -24.35
CA ALA A 263 -30.81 4.10 -25.58
C ALA A 263 -30.15 3.52 -26.87
N LEU A 264 -28.84 3.23 -26.83
CA LEU A 264 -28.09 2.65 -27.95
C LEU A 264 -28.22 1.11 -28.03
N SER A 265 -28.64 0.45 -26.95
CA SER A 265 -28.86 -1.00 -26.89
C SER A 265 -30.26 -1.45 -27.35
N LYS A 266 -31.14 -0.54 -27.67
CA LYS A 266 -32.47 -0.75 -28.23
C LYS A 266 -32.51 -0.50 -29.73
#